data_fb1294ec74dc7fcfa275b7057223e103
#
_entry.id   fb1294ec74dc7fcfa275b7057223e103
#
_cell.length_a   1.000
_cell.length_b   1.000
_cell.length_c   1.000
_cell.angle_alpha   90.00
_cell.angle_beta   90.00
_cell.angle_gamma   90.00
#
_symmetry.space_group_name_H-M   'P 1'
#
loop_
_entity.id
_entity.type
_entity.pdbx_description
1 polymer ?
#
loop_
_entity_poly.entity_id
_entity_poly.type
_entity_poly.pdbx_seq_one_letter_code
_entity_poly.pdbx_strand_id
1 'polypeptide(L)'
;MDLPWLNGEVLRDNFMSEKVFTTKQAKEIGEKLGIDWLLFDVEQFRMGMDVELEHGAVDPNTNVTNDDPLLTAKIALAHLNEIRDYYTRLHEMEEEGEDYWENQE
;
A
#
# COMPACT_ATOMS: atom_id res chain seq x y z
N MET A 1 -3.73 -15.14 -17.87
CA MET A 1 -4.82 -14.31 -17.36
C MET A 1 -4.36 -12.87 -17.29
N ASP A 2 -5.09 -12.00 -17.97
CA ASP A 2 -4.76 -10.59 -17.97
C ASP A 2 -5.36 -9.92 -16.77
N LEU A 3 -4.51 -9.51 -15.88
CA LEU A 3 -4.93 -8.74 -14.73
C LEU A 3 -4.57 -7.29 -15.02
N PRO A 4 -5.54 -6.36 -14.91
CA PRO A 4 -5.26 -4.96 -15.23
C PRO A 4 -4.08 -4.38 -14.47
N TRP A 5 -3.89 -4.83 -13.22
CA TRP A 5 -2.80 -4.34 -12.40
C TRP A 5 -1.43 -4.92 -12.75
N LEU A 6 -1.37 -5.92 -13.65
CA LEU A 6 -0.09 -6.41 -14.18
C LEU A 6 0.41 -5.56 -15.34
N ASN A 7 -0.46 -4.76 -15.92
CA ASN A 7 -0.08 -3.79 -16.91
C ASN A 7 0.51 -2.60 -16.18
N GLY A 8 1.81 -2.35 -16.31
CA GLY A 8 2.50 -1.32 -15.55
C GLY A 8 1.83 0.04 -15.61
N GLU A 9 1.28 0.39 -16.77
CA GLU A 9 0.60 1.65 -16.95
C GLU A 9 -0.67 1.74 -16.11
N VAL A 10 -1.50 0.69 -16.17
CA VAL A 10 -2.73 0.63 -15.38
C VAL A 10 -2.42 0.59 -13.90
N LEU A 11 -1.41 -0.19 -13.53
CA LEU A 11 -1.01 -0.30 -12.12
C LEU A 11 -0.61 1.05 -11.54
N ARG A 12 0.19 1.83 -12.27
CA ARG A 12 0.62 3.13 -11.79
C ARG A 12 -0.54 4.10 -11.62
N ASP A 13 -1.44 4.13 -12.59
CA ASP A 13 -2.62 5.00 -12.54
C ASP A 13 -3.49 4.63 -11.35
N ASN A 14 -3.74 3.35 -11.18
CA ASN A 14 -4.60 2.86 -10.11
C ASN A 14 -3.99 3.09 -8.74
N PHE A 15 -2.67 2.95 -8.62
CA PHE A 15 -1.98 3.17 -7.36
C PHE A 15 -2.24 4.57 -6.81
N MET A 16 -2.26 5.57 -7.69
CA MET A 16 -2.44 6.96 -7.27
C MET A 16 -3.89 7.40 -7.20
N SER A 17 -4.77 6.78 -7.97
CA SER A 17 -6.15 7.25 -8.12
C SER A 17 -7.19 6.38 -7.42
N GLU A 18 -6.95 5.09 -7.25
CA GLU A 18 -7.89 4.21 -6.59
C GLU A 18 -7.67 4.16 -5.10
N LYS A 19 -8.74 4.47 -4.36
CA LYS A 19 -8.73 4.38 -2.91
C LYS A 19 -9.60 3.20 -2.50
N VAL A 20 -9.02 2.20 -1.87
CA VAL A 20 -9.76 1.07 -1.34
C VAL A 20 -10.29 1.38 0.04
N PHE A 21 -9.41 1.87 0.93
CA PHE A 21 -9.82 2.27 2.27
C PHE A 21 -10.11 3.77 2.31
N THR A 22 -11.17 4.14 3.03
CA THR A 22 -11.45 5.55 3.28
C THR A 22 -10.58 6.06 4.43
N THR A 23 -10.42 7.37 4.50
CA THR A 23 -9.71 7.99 5.62
C THR A 23 -10.36 7.62 6.95
N LYS A 24 -11.68 7.58 7.00
CA LYS A 24 -12.41 7.20 8.20
C LYS A 24 -12.10 5.77 8.63
N GLN A 25 -12.11 4.83 7.68
CA GLN A 25 -11.78 3.43 7.96
C GLN A 25 -10.35 3.29 8.47
N ALA A 26 -9.40 3.96 7.81
CA ALA A 26 -8.00 3.93 8.24
C ALA A 26 -7.84 4.49 9.63
N LYS A 27 -8.52 5.58 9.94
CA LYS A 27 -8.45 6.18 11.27
C LYS A 27 -9.01 5.26 12.34
N GLU A 28 -10.16 4.65 12.08
CA GLU A 28 -10.78 3.71 13.03
C GLU A 28 -9.87 2.52 13.30
N ILE A 29 -9.29 1.95 12.26
CA ILE A 29 -8.38 0.81 12.39
C ILE A 29 -7.10 1.24 13.11
N GLY A 30 -6.56 2.39 12.75
CA GLY A 30 -5.35 2.92 13.38
C GLY A 30 -5.55 3.18 14.87
N GLU A 31 -6.72 3.67 15.25
CA GLU A 31 -7.03 3.89 16.66
C GLU A 31 -7.10 2.58 17.42
N LYS A 32 -7.62 1.53 16.82
CA LYS A 32 -7.59 0.20 17.42
C LYS A 32 -6.17 -0.30 17.65
N LEU A 33 -5.25 0.08 16.77
CA LEU A 33 -3.83 -0.29 16.88
C LEU A 33 -3.05 0.64 17.80
N GLY A 34 -3.68 1.69 18.32
CA GLY A 34 -3.02 2.63 19.22
C GLY A 34 -2.06 3.58 18.52
N ILE A 35 -2.30 3.90 17.25
CA ILE A 35 -1.42 4.77 16.49
C ILE A 35 -1.46 6.19 17.03
N ASP A 36 -0.27 6.77 17.21
CA ASP A 36 -0.10 8.19 17.51
C ASP A 36 0.01 8.97 16.21
N TRP A 37 -1.04 9.72 15.86
CA TRP A 37 -1.09 10.46 14.61
C TRP A 37 -0.14 11.66 14.57
N LEU A 38 0.57 11.93 15.65
CA LEU A 38 1.65 12.92 15.61
C LEU A 38 2.91 12.37 14.94
N LEU A 39 3.05 11.05 14.85
CA LEU A 39 4.21 10.41 14.26
C LEU A 39 4.13 10.38 12.74
N PHE A 40 2.94 10.19 12.19
CA PHE A 40 2.71 10.24 10.75
C PHE A 40 1.24 10.52 10.47
N ASP A 41 0.98 11.01 9.28
CA ASP A 41 -0.35 11.41 8.83
C ASP A 41 -1.22 10.18 8.59
N VAL A 42 -2.51 10.31 8.89
CA VAL A 42 -3.49 9.25 8.63
C VAL A 42 -3.52 8.86 7.14
N GLU A 43 -3.28 9.80 6.24
CA GLU A 43 -3.24 9.50 4.81
C GLU A 43 -2.05 8.63 4.44
N GLN A 44 -0.93 8.80 5.08
CA GLN A 44 0.23 7.92 4.90
C GLN A 44 -0.15 6.48 5.28
N PHE A 45 -0.86 6.34 6.40
CA PHE A 45 -1.33 5.04 6.87
C PHE A 45 -2.39 4.45 5.94
N ARG A 46 -3.35 5.25 5.51
CA ARG A 46 -4.39 4.82 4.57
C ARG A 46 -3.76 4.32 3.26
N MET A 47 -2.86 5.13 2.71
CA MET A 47 -2.12 4.78 1.51
C MET A 47 -1.37 3.46 1.70
N GLY A 48 -0.76 3.31 2.87
CA GLY A 48 -0.05 2.09 3.21
C GLY A 48 -0.97 0.87 3.24
N MET A 49 -2.15 1.00 3.83
CA MET A 49 -3.12 -0.09 3.83
C MET A 49 -3.50 -0.50 2.40
N ASP A 50 -3.74 0.49 1.53
CA ASP A 50 -4.07 0.21 0.14
C ASP A 50 -2.93 -0.54 -0.57
N VAL A 51 -1.70 -0.09 -0.36
CA VAL A 51 -0.52 -0.73 -0.96
C VAL A 51 -0.35 -2.16 -0.45
N GLU A 52 -0.51 -2.37 0.84
CA GLU A 52 -0.29 -3.70 1.42
C GLU A 52 -1.36 -4.71 1.02
N LEU A 53 -2.47 -4.28 0.43
CA LEU A 53 -3.43 -5.21 -0.15
C LEU A 53 -2.83 -6.04 -1.30
N GLU A 54 -1.74 -5.59 -1.90
CA GLU A 54 -1.06 -6.38 -2.92
C GLU A 54 -0.53 -7.72 -2.39
N HIS A 55 -0.39 -7.84 -1.08
CA HIS A 55 0.02 -9.09 -0.43
C HIS A 55 -1.18 -9.89 0.07
N GLY A 56 -2.37 -9.56 -0.39
CA GLY A 56 -3.59 -10.28 -0.09
C GLY A 56 -4.04 -11.19 -1.23
N ALA A 57 -5.35 -11.32 -1.37
CA ALA A 57 -5.97 -12.29 -2.30
C ALA A 57 -5.82 -11.93 -3.78
N VAL A 58 -5.27 -10.75 -4.10
CA VAL A 58 -5.03 -10.32 -5.48
C VAL A 58 -4.20 -11.34 -6.24
N ASP A 59 -3.17 -11.89 -5.60
CA ASP A 59 -2.33 -12.92 -6.19
C ASP A 59 -2.25 -14.10 -5.22
N PRO A 60 -2.81 -15.26 -5.59
CA PRO A 60 -2.80 -16.41 -4.69
C PRO A 60 -1.39 -16.91 -4.35
N ASN A 61 -0.41 -16.65 -5.21
CA ASN A 61 0.96 -17.08 -4.96
C ASN A 61 1.68 -16.24 -3.90
N THR A 62 1.20 -15.04 -3.67
CA THR A 62 1.82 -14.12 -2.71
C THR A 62 0.83 -13.65 -1.64
N ASN A 63 -0.31 -14.33 -1.54
CA ASN A 63 -1.33 -13.98 -0.56
C ASN A 63 -0.85 -14.34 0.85
N VAL A 64 -0.71 -13.33 1.69
CA VAL A 64 -0.32 -13.48 3.09
C VAL A 64 -1.47 -13.12 4.02
N THR A 65 -2.18 -12.04 3.71
CA THR A 65 -3.18 -11.47 4.61
C THR A 65 -4.60 -11.92 4.34
N ASN A 66 -4.83 -12.49 3.17
CA ASN A 66 -6.18 -12.83 2.69
C ASN A 66 -7.12 -11.63 2.75
N ASP A 67 -6.58 -10.44 2.52
CA ASP A 67 -7.28 -9.15 2.55
C ASP A 67 -7.85 -8.78 3.92
N ASP A 68 -7.41 -9.44 4.99
CA ASP A 68 -7.84 -9.07 6.34
C ASP A 68 -7.40 -7.63 6.63
N PRO A 69 -8.34 -6.72 6.94
CA PRO A 69 -7.98 -5.30 7.12
C PRO A 69 -7.03 -5.05 8.29
N LEU A 70 -7.18 -5.78 9.38
CA LEU A 70 -6.33 -5.58 10.55
C LEU A 70 -4.90 -6.06 10.28
N LEU A 71 -4.75 -7.21 9.64
CA LEU A 71 -3.42 -7.71 9.28
C LEU A 71 -2.76 -6.78 8.28
N THR A 72 -3.50 -6.32 7.28
CA THR A 72 -3.03 -5.34 6.30
C THR A 72 -2.54 -4.07 7.00
N ALA A 73 -3.33 -3.57 7.95
CA ALA A 73 -2.99 -2.38 8.70
C ALA A 73 -1.73 -2.56 9.57
N LYS A 74 -1.55 -3.73 10.15
CA LYS A 74 -0.36 -4.01 10.96
C LYS A 74 0.91 -3.97 10.13
N ILE A 75 0.85 -4.44 8.90
CA ILE A 75 2.00 -4.38 7.99
C ILE A 75 2.32 -2.92 7.66
N ALA A 76 1.29 -2.14 7.33
CA ALA A 76 1.49 -0.72 7.06
C ALA A 76 2.10 -0.01 8.27
N LEU A 77 1.59 -0.29 9.45
CA LEU A 77 2.12 0.29 10.69
C LEU A 77 3.58 -0.08 10.90
N ALA A 78 3.96 -1.33 10.65
CA ALA A 78 5.33 -1.78 10.82
C ALA A 78 6.30 -0.97 9.97
N HIS A 79 5.93 -0.71 8.71
CA HIS A 79 6.77 0.10 7.82
C HIS A 79 6.85 1.56 8.28
N LEU A 80 5.72 2.13 8.71
CA LEU A 80 5.68 3.52 9.14
C LEU A 80 6.38 3.75 10.47
N ASN A 81 6.43 2.75 11.32
CA ASN A 81 7.24 2.82 12.55
C ASN A 81 8.72 2.95 12.24
N GLU A 82 9.15 2.39 11.12
CA GLU A 82 10.54 2.44 10.71
C GLU A 82 10.83 3.72 9.93
N ILE A 83 9.95 4.06 8.96
CA ILE A 83 10.12 5.25 8.12
C ILE A 83 8.75 5.94 8.01
N ARG A 84 8.64 7.13 8.56
CA ARG A 84 7.34 7.83 8.71
C ARG A 84 6.67 8.22 7.40
N ASP A 85 7.43 8.37 6.33
CA ASP A 85 6.91 8.66 5.00
C ASP A 85 7.19 7.50 4.03
N TYR A 86 7.17 6.28 4.57
CA TYR A 86 7.54 5.07 3.83
C TYR A 86 6.83 4.94 2.49
N TYR A 87 5.53 5.18 2.45
CA TYR A 87 4.76 4.92 1.23
C TYR A 87 4.98 5.98 0.15
N THR A 88 5.33 7.18 0.53
CA THR A 88 5.77 8.19 -0.43
C THR A 88 7.08 7.76 -1.08
N ARG A 89 8.03 7.31 -0.26
CA ARG A 89 9.32 6.84 -0.76
C ARG A 89 9.22 5.56 -1.56
N LEU A 90 8.36 4.65 -1.12
CA LEU A 90 8.13 3.40 -1.82
C LEU A 90 7.60 3.65 -3.22
N HIS A 91 6.63 4.56 -3.35
CA HIS A 91 6.09 4.92 -4.66
C HIS A 91 7.18 5.44 -5.60
N GLU A 92 8.03 6.33 -5.11
CA GLU A 92 9.13 6.86 -5.90
C GLU A 92 10.10 5.76 -6.33
N MET A 93 10.44 4.86 -5.43
CA MET A 93 11.34 3.75 -5.71
C MET A 93 10.73 2.80 -6.73
N GLU A 94 9.45 2.50 -6.59
CA GLU A 94 8.77 1.59 -7.53
C GLU A 94 8.66 2.19 -8.92
N GLU A 95 8.36 3.48 -9.03
CA GLU A 95 8.34 4.16 -10.31
C GLU A 95 9.70 4.10 -11.00
N GLU A 96 10.74 4.43 -10.25
CA GLU A 96 12.09 4.39 -10.77
C GLU A 96 12.49 2.98 -11.21
N GLY A 97 12.17 1.98 -10.38
CA GLY A 97 12.49 0.59 -10.69
C GLY A 97 11.75 0.07 -11.90
N GLU A 98 10.46 0.38 -12.00
CA GLU A 98 9.65 -0.03 -13.14
C GLU A 98 10.17 0.60 -14.43
N ASP A 99 10.49 1.89 -14.41
CA ASP A 99 11.03 2.58 -15.58
C ASP A 99 12.38 2.00 -15.99
N TYR A 100 13.23 1.70 -15.02
CA TYR A 100 14.53 1.09 -15.30
C TYR A 100 14.38 -0.24 -16.03
N TRP A 101 13.53 -1.13 -15.51
CA TRP A 101 13.39 -2.46 -16.08
C TRP A 101 12.63 -2.48 -17.40
N GLU A 102 11.68 -1.56 -17.61
CA GLU A 102 11.03 -1.39 -18.90
C GLU A 102 12.04 -1.05 -19.98
N ASN A 103 13.04 -0.24 -19.65
CA ASN A 103 14.04 0.21 -20.62
C ASN A 103 15.12 -0.83 -20.91
N GLN A 104 15.17 -1.92 -20.15
CA GLN A 104 16.14 -2.99 -20.38
C GLN A 104 15.66 -4.01 -21.41
N GLU A 105 14.43 -3.92 -21.82
CA GLU A 105 13.86 -4.79 -22.83
C GLU A 105 13.93 -4.13 -24.21
#